data_b9bdeb96a90462f9cef8411bd11ce72c
#
_entry.id   b9bdeb96a90462f9cef8411bd11ce72c
#
_cell.length_a   1.000
_cell.length_b   1.000
_cell.length_c   1.000
_cell.angle_alpha   90.00
_cell.angle_beta   90.00
_cell.angle_gamma   90.00
#
_symmetry.space_group_name_H-M   'P 1'
#
loop_
_entity.id
_entity.type
_entity.pdbx_description
1 polymer ?
#
loop_
_entity_poly.entity_id
_entity_poly.type
_entity_poly.pdbx_seq_one_letter_code
_entity_poly.pdbx_strand_id
1 'polypeptide(L)'
;MSTNLMRRKLPELLLEAAMIFFAVMLALAAEEWRENRDRLELADRALRSVVEEVRSNLEELETTGVRNAERLEAARVVLAELEAGRDEGDADVGLEVALLSSAAWQSAQMSQAVQYLDFDIMRDLSEVYEIQDLYERVQAGAVDNMTEMMRTAEQDPVAAVRQGVISISVLTDLHGSLMEVYRDTLEKLVAEGDVR
;
A
#
# COMPACT_ATOMS: atom_id res chain seq x y z
N MET A 1 -14.21 60.39 -48.94
CA MET A 1 -14.91 59.16 -49.46
C MET A 1 -14.47 57.86 -48.79
N SER A 2 -13.58 57.86 -47.79
CA SER A 2 -13.01 56.58 -47.22
C SER A 2 -13.72 56.00 -45.99
N THR A 3 -14.55 56.76 -45.29
CA THR A 3 -15.21 56.37 -44.02
C THR A 3 -16.38 55.39 -44.19
N ASN A 4 -17.04 55.34 -45.33
CA ASN A 4 -18.18 54.48 -45.60
C ASN A 4 -17.78 53.01 -45.94
N LEU A 5 -16.61 52.81 -46.50
CA LEU A 5 -16.08 51.45 -46.81
C LEU A 5 -15.62 50.72 -45.52
N MET A 6 -15.10 51.42 -44.56
CA MET A 6 -14.67 50.86 -43.24
C MET A 6 -15.88 50.39 -42.43
N ARG A 7 -16.98 51.17 -42.39
CA ARG A 7 -18.22 50.81 -41.69
C ARG A 7 -18.91 49.53 -42.24
N ARG A 8 -18.78 49.26 -43.53
CA ARG A 8 -19.38 48.07 -44.18
C ARG A 8 -18.58 46.80 -43.95
N LYS A 9 -17.25 46.89 -43.79
CA LYS A 9 -16.37 45.74 -43.53
C LYS A 9 -16.21 45.39 -42.06
N LEU A 10 -16.59 46.29 -41.15
CA LEU A 10 -16.49 46.04 -39.69
C LEU A 10 -17.27 44.80 -39.21
N PRO A 11 -18.52 44.55 -39.63
CA PRO A 11 -19.27 43.35 -39.20
C PRO A 11 -18.70 42.07 -39.79
N GLU A 12 -18.12 42.10 -41.01
CA GLU A 12 -17.45 40.92 -41.63
C GLU A 12 -16.18 40.57 -40.83
N LEU A 13 -15.35 41.54 -40.48
CA LEU A 13 -14.15 41.35 -39.69
C LEU A 13 -14.48 40.88 -38.27
N LEU A 14 -15.55 41.42 -37.66
CA LEU A 14 -16.01 40.92 -36.34
C LEU A 14 -16.51 39.49 -36.38
N LEU A 15 -17.24 39.10 -37.43
CA LEU A 15 -17.68 37.74 -37.64
C LEU A 15 -16.51 36.79 -37.83
N GLU A 16 -15.53 37.18 -38.64
CA GLU A 16 -14.31 36.40 -38.89
C GLU A 16 -13.50 36.22 -37.59
N ALA A 17 -13.29 37.29 -36.81
CA ALA A 17 -12.64 37.22 -35.52
C ALA A 17 -13.41 36.37 -34.53
N ALA A 18 -14.74 36.44 -34.49
CA ALA A 18 -15.58 35.60 -33.65
C ALA A 18 -15.50 34.12 -34.01
N MET A 19 -15.46 33.81 -35.34
CA MET A 19 -15.29 32.41 -35.79
C MET A 19 -13.92 31.84 -35.41
N ILE A 20 -12.85 32.64 -35.57
CA ILE A 20 -11.50 32.21 -35.15
C ILE A 20 -11.46 31.98 -33.63
N PHE A 21 -12.00 32.93 -32.87
CA PHE A 21 -12.09 32.78 -31.40
C PHE A 21 -12.86 31.52 -30.98
N PHE A 22 -14.01 31.27 -31.62
CA PHE A 22 -14.81 30.08 -31.33
C PHE A 22 -14.08 28.79 -31.71
N ALA A 23 -13.37 28.76 -32.85
CA ALA A 23 -12.58 27.60 -33.23
C ALA A 23 -11.45 27.31 -32.24
N VAL A 24 -10.76 28.33 -31.75
CA VAL A 24 -9.70 28.18 -30.75
C VAL A 24 -10.28 27.69 -29.41
N MET A 25 -11.39 28.25 -28.95
CA MET A 25 -12.07 27.81 -27.73
C MET A 25 -12.51 26.36 -27.83
N LEU A 26 -13.00 25.94 -28.97
CA LEU A 26 -13.44 24.55 -29.21
C LEU A 26 -12.25 23.58 -29.22
N ALA A 27 -11.12 24.00 -29.81
CA ALA A 27 -9.89 23.22 -29.80
C ALA A 27 -9.32 23.06 -28.37
N LEU A 28 -9.31 24.13 -27.57
CA LEU A 28 -8.89 24.09 -26.16
C LEU A 28 -9.80 23.20 -25.32
N ALA A 29 -11.12 23.31 -25.49
CA ALA A 29 -12.07 22.45 -24.78
C ALA A 29 -11.91 20.96 -25.15
N ALA A 30 -11.64 20.65 -26.40
CA ALA A 30 -11.37 19.29 -26.84
C ALA A 30 -10.06 18.73 -26.25
N GLU A 31 -9.02 19.56 -26.16
CA GLU A 31 -7.74 19.19 -25.56
C GLU A 31 -7.90 18.94 -24.05
N GLU A 32 -8.57 19.84 -23.32
CA GLU A 32 -8.85 19.69 -21.89
C GLU A 32 -9.68 18.42 -21.60
N TRP A 33 -10.68 18.14 -22.44
CA TRP A 33 -11.48 16.92 -22.33
C TRP A 33 -10.62 15.66 -22.52
N ARG A 34 -9.71 15.66 -23.51
CA ARG A 34 -8.81 14.54 -23.79
C ARG A 34 -7.84 14.33 -22.61
N GLU A 35 -7.18 15.42 -22.16
CA GLU A 35 -6.29 15.34 -21.01
C GLU A 35 -6.98 14.81 -19.75
N ASN A 36 -8.18 15.29 -19.47
CA ASN A 36 -8.93 14.81 -18.30
C ASN A 36 -9.25 13.32 -18.40
N ARG A 37 -9.59 12.84 -19.59
CA ARG A 37 -9.81 11.42 -19.83
C ARG A 37 -8.56 10.58 -19.62
N ASP A 38 -7.42 11.04 -20.16
CA ASP A 38 -6.14 10.35 -20.03
C ASP A 38 -5.69 10.26 -18.55
N ARG A 39 -5.96 11.32 -17.76
CA ARG A 39 -5.70 11.36 -16.31
C ARG A 39 -6.57 10.37 -15.54
N LEU A 40 -7.85 10.29 -15.86
CA LEU A 40 -8.77 9.32 -15.23
C LEU A 40 -8.38 7.88 -15.59
N GLU A 41 -7.99 7.61 -16.83
CA GLU A 41 -7.49 6.29 -17.24
C GLU A 41 -6.18 5.92 -16.53
N LEU A 42 -5.31 6.90 -16.25
CA LEU A 42 -4.09 6.69 -15.47
C LEU A 42 -4.42 6.33 -14.02
N ALA A 43 -5.32 7.07 -13.39
CA ALA A 43 -5.76 6.81 -12.02
C ALA A 43 -6.40 5.42 -11.87
N ASP A 44 -7.28 5.06 -12.80
CA ASP A 44 -7.96 3.76 -12.80
C ASP A 44 -6.97 2.59 -12.99
N ARG A 45 -5.97 2.72 -13.87
CA ARG A 45 -4.91 1.72 -14.00
C ARG A 45 -4.04 1.61 -12.74
N ALA A 46 -3.69 2.74 -12.14
CA ALA A 46 -2.92 2.77 -10.91
C ALA A 46 -3.69 2.11 -9.76
N LEU A 47 -4.97 2.44 -9.60
CA LEU A 47 -5.83 1.84 -8.57
C LEU A 47 -5.92 0.33 -8.72
N ARG A 48 -6.16 -0.20 -9.93
CA ARG A 48 -6.17 -1.65 -10.15
C ARG A 48 -4.85 -2.31 -9.78
N SER A 49 -3.72 -1.70 -10.12
CA SER A 49 -2.41 -2.24 -9.77
C SER A 49 -2.16 -2.25 -8.26
N VAL A 50 -2.60 -1.20 -7.56
CA VAL A 50 -2.49 -1.11 -6.10
C VAL A 50 -3.39 -2.14 -5.41
N VAL A 51 -4.62 -2.31 -5.89
CA VAL A 51 -5.54 -3.33 -5.35
C VAL A 51 -5.00 -4.75 -5.52
N GLU A 52 -4.38 -5.04 -6.68
CA GLU A 52 -3.73 -6.33 -6.91
C GLU A 52 -2.53 -6.54 -5.98
N GLU A 53 -1.72 -5.51 -5.75
CA GLU A 53 -0.62 -5.53 -4.80
C GLU A 53 -1.12 -5.79 -3.37
N VAL A 54 -2.16 -5.11 -2.91
CA VAL A 54 -2.76 -5.33 -1.58
C VAL A 54 -3.30 -6.75 -1.43
N ARG A 55 -3.93 -7.32 -2.48
CA ARG A 55 -4.37 -8.73 -2.46
C ARG A 55 -3.20 -9.69 -2.32
N SER A 56 -2.16 -9.49 -3.13
CA SER A 56 -0.96 -10.33 -3.08
C SER A 56 -0.28 -10.25 -1.71
N ASN A 57 -0.19 -9.05 -1.14
CA ASN A 57 0.35 -8.85 0.19
C ASN A 57 -0.51 -9.53 1.27
N LEU A 58 -1.84 -9.51 1.15
CA LEU A 58 -2.74 -10.21 2.06
C LEU A 58 -2.53 -11.73 2.00
N GLU A 59 -2.40 -12.33 0.81
CA GLU A 59 -2.12 -13.75 0.63
C GLU A 59 -0.77 -14.15 1.26
N GLU A 60 0.26 -13.30 1.11
CA GLU A 60 1.56 -13.49 1.74
C GLU A 60 1.44 -13.47 3.27
N LEU A 61 0.71 -12.50 3.81
CA LEU A 61 0.44 -12.41 5.25
C LEU A 61 -0.35 -13.64 5.75
N GLU A 62 -1.39 -14.07 5.05
CA GLU A 62 -2.17 -15.25 5.45
C GLU A 62 -1.28 -16.50 5.55
N THR A 63 -0.39 -16.69 4.59
CA THR A 63 0.54 -17.83 4.56
C THR A 63 1.57 -17.74 5.68
N THR A 64 2.21 -16.59 5.83
CA THR A 64 3.28 -16.37 6.81
C THR A 64 2.73 -16.34 8.23
N GLY A 65 1.52 -15.80 8.42
CA GLY A 65 0.87 -15.72 9.73
C GLY A 65 0.58 -17.08 10.35
N VAL A 66 0.12 -18.05 9.55
CA VAL A 66 -0.11 -19.43 10.06
C VAL A 66 1.19 -20.02 10.58
N ARG A 67 2.27 -19.92 9.82
CA ARG A 67 3.58 -20.48 10.19
C ARG A 67 4.16 -19.80 11.43
N ASN A 68 4.04 -18.48 11.54
CA ASN A 68 4.52 -17.75 12.70
C ASN A 68 3.69 -18.06 13.95
N ALA A 69 2.39 -18.28 13.83
CA ALA A 69 1.55 -18.72 14.95
C ALA A 69 1.95 -20.12 15.45
N GLU A 70 2.22 -21.07 14.55
CA GLU A 70 2.72 -22.41 14.89
C GLU A 70 4.08 -22.34 15.61
N ARG A 71 5.00 -21.52 15.11
CA ARG A 71 6.33 -21.30 15.71
C ARG A 71 6.24 -20.65 17.08
N LEU A 72 5.34 -19.67 17.24
CA LEU A 72 5.10 -19.02 18.53
C LEU A 72 4.61 -20.03 19.59
N GLU A 73 3.70 -20.92 19.22
CA GLU A 73 3.22 -21.94 20.14
C GLU A 73 4.32 -22.95 20.48
N ALA A 74 5.10 -23.39 19.51
CA ALA A 74 6.25 -24.26 19.77
C ALA A 74 7.27 -23.59 20.70
N ALA A 75 7.59 -22.31 20.47
CA ALA A 75 8.52 -21.55 21.31
C ALA A 75 8.00 -21.39 22.76
N ARG A 76 6.69 -21.21 22.94
CA ARG A 76 6.06 -21.15 24.28
C ARG A 76 6.19 -22.49 25.02
N VAL A 77 6.00 -23.60 24.35
CA VAL A 77 6.18 -24.94 24.95
C VAL A 77 7.62 -25.12 25.42
N VAL A 78 8.59 -24.79 24.56
CA VAL A 78 10.01 -24.87 24.91
C VAL A 78 10.37 -23.98 26.07
N LEU A 79 9.87 -22.73 26.10
CA LEU A 79 10.09 -21.82 27.22
C LEU A 79 9.59 -22.45 28.53
N ALA A 80 8.40 -23.05 28.52
CA ALA A 80 7.83 -23.69 29.72
C ALA A 80 8.67 -24.89 30.17
N GLU A 81 9.22 -25.71 29.25
CA GLU A 81 10.11 -26.82 29.56
C GLU A 81 11.43 -26.32 30.20
N LEU A 82 12.05 -25.32 29.60
CA LEU A 82 13.28 -24.72 30.10
C LEU A 82 13.07 -24.09 31.50
N GLU A 83 11.98 -23.38 31.73
CA GLU A 83 11.63 -22.80 33.01
C GLU A 83 11.37 -23.87 34.10
N ALA A 84 10.92 -25.05 33.70
CA ALA A 84 10.76 -26.22 34.58
C ALA A 84 12.06 -27.01 34.81
N GLY A 85 13.20 -26.54 34.25
CA GLY A 85 14.50 -27.20 34.39
C GLY A 85 14.62 -28.50 33.57
N ARG A 86 13.77 -28.70 32.59
CA ARG A 86 13.82 -29.84 31.68
C ARG A 86 14.57 -29.38 30.39
N ASP A 87 15.67 -30.05 30.14
CA ASP A 87 16.48 -29.82 28.97
C ASP A 87 15.97 -30.74 27.86
N GLU A 88 14.90 -30.35 27.18
CA GLU A 88 14.37 -31.10 26.05
C GLU A 88 14.33 -30.21 24.82
N GLY A 89 15.39 -30.32 24.02
CA GLY A 89 15.26 -30.22 22.59
C GLY A 89 15.72 -28.92 21.96
N ASP A 90 16.26 -29.17 20.81
CA ASP A 90 16.56 -28.22 19.74
C ASP A 90 15.25 -27.54 19.28
N ALA A 91 14.92 -26.40 19.88
CA ALA A 91 13.75 -25.65 19.48
C ALA A 91 14.08 -24.80 18.28
N ASP A 92 13.42 -25.06 17.17
CA ASP A 92 13.38 -24.13 16.04
C ASP A 92 12.55 -22.88 16.46
N VAL A 93 13.15 -22.01 17.26
CA VAL A 93 12.61 -20.69 17.60
C VAL A 93 12.96 -19.76 16.45
N GLY A 94 12.32 -19.97 15.30
CA GLY A 94 12.52 -19.16 14.11
C GLY A 94 11.37 -18.18 13.87
N LEU A 95 11.60 -17.24 12.96
CA LEU A 95 10.61 -16.29 12.46
C LEU A 95 10.55 -16.40 10.93
N GLU A 96 9.35 -16.48 10.38
CA GLU A 96 9.14 -16.35 8.94
C GLU A 96 8.84 -14.90 8.58
N VAL A 97 9.57 -14.38 7.60
CA VAL A 97 9.48 -12.99 7.16
C VAL A 97 8.47 -12.89 6.03
N ALA A 98 7.45 -12.06 6.18
CA ALA A 98 6.54 -11.73 5.09
C ALA A 98 7.20 -10.73 4.14
N LEU A 99 7.17 -11.01 2.84
CA LEU A 99 7.74 -10.16 1.80
C LEU A 99 6.63 -9.35 1.13
N LEU A 100 6.38 -8.15 1.66
CA LEU A 100 5.34 -7.27 1.18
C LEU A 100 5.88 -6.32 0.10
N SER A 101 5.02 -5.97 -0.86
CA SER A 101 5.33 -5.02 -1.93
C SER A 101 4.64 -3.68 -1.69
N SER A 102 5.29 -2.60 -2.06
CA SER A 102 4.74 -1.24 -2.16
C SER A 102 5.02 -0.61 -3.53
N ALA A 103 5.43 -1.42 -4.52
CA ALA A 103 5.89 -0.93 -5.82
C ALA A 103 4.78 -0.28 -6.64
N ALA A 104 3.56 -0.84 -6.61
CA ALA A 104 2.41 -0.27 -7.32
C ALA A 104 1.99 1.08 -6.70
N TRP A 105 1.92 1.15 -5.36
CA TRP A 105 1.63 2.39 -4.65
C TRP A 105 2.67 3.48 -4.93
N GLN A 106 3.96 3.16 -4.83
CA GLN A 106 5.04 4.09 -5.15
C GLN A 106 4.98 4.55 -6.62
N SER A 107 4.66 3.66 -7.55
CA SER A 107 4.49 3.99 -8.97
C SER A 107 3.31 4.93 -9.19
N ALA A 108 2.18 4.72 -8.48
CA ALA A 108 1.02 5.59 -8.51
C ALA A 108 1.35 7.01 -8.00
N GLN A 109 2.15 7.11 -6.94
CA GLN A 109 2.63 8.38 -6.40
C GLN A 109 3.59 9.09 -7.38
N MET A 110 4.59 8.38 -7.91
CA MET A 110 5.58 8.95 -8.83
C MET A 110 4.95 9.42 -10.15
N SER A 111 3.97 8.70 -10.66
CA SER A 111 3.22 9.09 -11.87
C SER A 111 2.16 10.16 -11.61
N GLN A 112 1.99 10.59 -10.36
CA GLN A 112 0.96 11.52 -9.91
C GLN A 112 -0.49 11.02 -10.15
N ALA A 113 -0.68 9.73 -10.40
CA ALA A 113 -1.99 9.12 -10.61
C ALA A 113 -2.91 9.29 -9.38
N VAL A 114 -2.32 9.28 -8.18
CA VAL A 114 -3.03 9.46 -6.91
C VAL A 114 -3.80 10.78 -6.81
N GLN A 115 -3.41 11.82 -7.55
CA GLN A 115 -4.09 13.12 -7.55
C GLN A 115 -5.46 13.09 -8.22
N TYR A 116 -5.75 12.05 -8.98
CA TYR A 116 -7.00 11.86 -9.72
C TYR A 116 -7.87 10.74 -9.14
N LEU A 117 -7.42 10.11 -8.05
CA LEU A 117 -8.24 9.20 -7.25
C LEU A 117 -9.23 10.00 -6.38
N ASP A 118 -10.32 9.35 -5.98
CA ASP A 118 -11.17 9.88 -4.93
C ASP A 118 -10.39 10.09 -3.63
N PHE A 119 -10.73 11.16 -2.89
CA PHE A 119 -9.99 11.53 -1.69
C PHE A 119 -10.07 10.46 -0.60
N ASP A 120 -11.23 9.80 -0.45
CA ASP A 120 -11.41 8.77 0.56
C ASP A 120 -10.60 7.51 0.20
N ILE A 121 -10.57 7.13 -1.07
CA ILE A 121 -9.72 6.03 -1.58
C ILE A 121 -8.24 6.33 -1.34
N MET A 122 -7.80 7.54 -1.70
CA MET A 122 -6.40 7.94 -1.51
C MET A 122 -6.01 7.90 -0.02
N ARG A 123 -6.89 8.37 0.87
CA ARG A 123 -6.67 8.34 2.32
C ARG A 123 -6.57 6.90 2.84
N ASP A 124 -7.52 6.04 2.48
CA ASP A 124 -7.57 4.66 2.96
C ASP A 124 -6.34 3.86 2.46
N LEU A 125 -5.93 4.05 1.20
CA LEU A 125 -4.69 3.46 0.69
C LEU A 125 -3.44 4.01 1.39
N SER A 126 -3.39 5.31 1.69
CA SER A 126 -2.25 5.89 2.43
C SER A 126 -2.13 5.29 3.82
N GLU A 127 -3.25 5.07 4.51
CA GLU A 127 -3.29 4.42 5.84
C GLU A 127 -2.81 2.97 5.76
N VAL A 128 -3.23 2.22 4.74
CA VAL A 128 -2.77 0.85 4.47
C VAL A 128 -1.24 0.78 4.41
N TYR A 129 -0.63 1.63 3.58
CA TYR A 129 0.82 1.59 3.39
C TYR A 129 1.61 2.16 4.57
N GLU A 130 1.03 3.07 5.37
CA GLU A 130 1.62 3.53 6.62
C GLU A 130 1.69 2.40 7.65
N ILE A 131 0.64 1.60 7.79
CA ILE A 131 0.60 0.43 8.68
C ILE A 131 1.53 -0.68 8.17
N GLN A 132 1.58 -0.90 6.85
CA GLN A 132 2.53 -1.83 6.23
C GLN A 132 3.97 -1.46 6.56
N ASP A 133 4.34 -0.21 6.40
CA ASP A 133 5.68 0.30 6.70
C ASP A 133 6.03 0.15 8.19
N LEU A 134 5.05 0.34 9.08
CA LEU A 134 5.22 0.05 10.51
C LEU A 134 5.48 -1.45 10.75
N TYR A 135 4.68 -2.32 10.11
CA TYR A 135 4.86 -3.78 10.20
C TYR A 135 6.25 -4.21 9.73
N GLU A 136 6.71 -3.72 8.59
CA GLU A 136 8.03 -4.04 8.03
C GLU A 136 9.17 -3.61 8.98
N ARG A 137 9.05 -2.44 9.62
CA ARG A 137 10.03 -1.98 10.63
C ARG A 137 10.04 -2.89 11.87
N VAL A 138 8.88 -3.29 12.36
CA VAL A 138 8.77 -4.20 13.52
C VAL A 138 9.32 -5.59 13.16
N GLN A 139 9.03 -6.07 11.96
CA GLN A 139 9.55 -7.33 11.43
C GLN A 139 11.08 -7.31 11.35
N ALA A 140 11.67 -6.24 10.83
CA ALA A 140 13.13 -6.07 10.80
C ALA A 140 13.72 -6.09 12.22
N GLY A 141 13.11 -5.40 13.17
CA GLY A 141 13.53 -5.44 14.57
C GLY A 141 13.39 -6.83 15.20
N ALA A 142 12.37 -7.60 14.83
CA ALA A 142 12.21 -8.98 15.29
C ALA A 142 13.32 -9.90 14.75
N VAL A 143 13.74 -9.71 13.51
CA VAL A 143 14.88 -10.43 12.90
C VAL A 143 16.19 -10.10 13.63
N ASP A 144 16.42 -8.83 13.93
CA ASP A 144 17.60 -8.40 14.69
C ASP A 144 17.61 -9.01 16.11
N ASN A 145 16.47 -9.03 16.77
CA ASN A 145 16.31 -9.67 18.09
C ASN A 145 16.56 -11.18 18.05
N MET A 146 16.13 -11.87 16.96
CA MET A 146 16.44 -13.29 16.77
C MET A 146 17.95 -13.56 16.63
N THR A 147 18.65 -12.69 15.93
CA THR A 147 20.11 -12.79 15.80
C THR A 147 20.80 -12.63 17.15
N GLU A 148 20.36 -11.67 17.98
CA GLU A 148 20.88 -11.47 19.33
C GLU A 148 20.54 -12.65 20.25
N MET A 149 19.31 -13.17 20.14
CA MET A 149 18.87 -14.36 20.87
C MET A 149 19.81 -15.56 20.61
N MET A 150 20.12 -15.85 19.35
CA MET A 150 21.05 -16.93 18.98
C MET A 150 22.43 -16.74 19.63
N ARG A 151 22.91 -15.52 19.71
CA ARG A 151 24.20 -15.19 20.30
C ARG A 151 24.22 -15.39 21.84
N THR A 152 23.10 -15.17 22.50
CA THR A 152 22.98 -15.25 23.96
C THR A 152 22.49 -16.62 24.46
N ALA A 153 21.97 -17.46 23.59
CA ALA A 153 21.34 -18.75 23.92
C ALA A 153 22.29 -19.72 24.64
N GLU A 154 23.58 -19.70 24.31
CA GLU A 154 24.59 -20.55 24.99
C GLU A 154 24.82 -20.16 26.46
N GLN A 155 24.58 -18.88 26.82
CA GLN A 155 24.82 -18.36 28.18
C GLN A 155 23.57 -18.40 29.07
N ASP A 156 22.42 -18.05 28.47
CA ASP A 156 21.11 -18.04 29.14
C ASP A 156 20.01 -18.46 28.17
N PRO A 157 19.77 -19.75 28.01
CA PRO A 157 18.77 -20.26 27.05
C PRO A 157 17.35 -19.83 27.40
N VAL A 158 17.01 -19.71 28.71
CA VAL A 158 15.67 -19.26 29.17
C VAL A 158 15.43 -17.82 28.76
N ALA A 159 16.38 -16.92 29.01
CA ALA A 159 16.25 -15.52 28.60
C ALA A 159 16.19 -15.36 27.09
N ALA A 160 16.99 -16.14 26.35
CA ALA A 160 17.00 -16.13 24.90
C ALA A 160 15.64 -16.53 24.32
N VAL A 161 15.10 -17.69 24.70
CA VAL A 161 13.80 -18.17 24.20
C VAL A 161 12.66 -17.24 24.62
N ARG A 162 12.68 -16.69 25.84
CA ARG A 162 11.69 -15.71 26.30
C ARG A 162 11.71 -14.45 25.41
N GLN A 163 12.89 -13.94 25.04
CA GLN A 163 13.01 -12.81 24.12
C GLN A 163 12.45 -13.13 22.74
N GLY A 164 12.71 -14.33 22.21
CA GLY A 164 12.13 -14.83 20.98
C GLY A 164 10.60 -14.85 21.02
N VAL A 165 10.01 -15.43 22.06
CA VAL A 165 8.55 -15.48 22.26
C VAL A 165 7.94 -14.07 22.26
N ILE A 166 8.57 -13.11 22.95
CA ILE A 166 8.09 -11.72 22.97
C ILE A 166 8.13 -11.12 21.57
N SER A 167 9.25 -11.26 20.84
CA SER A 167 9.42 -10.70 19.50
C SER A 167 8.41 -11.27 18.50
N ILE A 168 8.21 -12.59 18.49
CA ILE A 168 7.23 -13.25 17.63
C ILE A 168 5.80 -12.84 18.01
N SER A 169 5.48 -12.73 19.29
CA SER A 169 4.13 -12.35 19.75
C SER A 169 3.77 -10.94 19.27
N VAL A 170 4.66 -9.96 19.47
CA VAL A 170 4.43 -8.58 19.02
C VAL A 170 4.24 -8.52 17.51
N LEU A 171 5.05 -9.25 16.74
CA LEU A 171 4.91 -9.30 15.29
C LEU A 171 3.59 -9.97 14.89
N THR A 172 3.17 -11.04 15.55
CA THR A 172 1.91 -11.75 15.26
C THR A 172 0.69 -10.87 15.52
N ASP A 173 0.71 -10.06 16.58
CA ASP A 173 -0.38 -9.14 16.89
C ASP A 173 -0.50 -8.03 15.82
N LEU A 174 0.63 -7.44 15.42
CA LEU A 174 0.65 -6.43 14.36
C LEU A 174 0.30 -7.02 12.98
N HIS A 175 0.70 -8.26 12.73
CA HIS A 175 0.34 -9.01 11.55
C HIS A 175 -1.18 -9.15 11.40
N GLY A 176 -1.88 -9.53 12.48
CA GLY A 176 -3.34 -9.61 12.51
C GLY A 176 -4.00 -8.25 12.19
N SER A 177 -3.49 -7.17 12.77
CA SER A 177 -3.99 -5.81 12.53
C SER A 177 -3.80 -5.38 11.07
N LEU A 178 -2.66 -5.67 10.45
CA LEU A 178 -2.40 -5.33 9.05
C LEU A 178 -3.32 -6.13 8.11
N MET A 179 -3.54 -7.42 8.39
CA MET A 179 -4.48 -8.24 7.61
C MET A 179 -5.92 -7.70 7.66
N GLU A 180 -6.37 -7.23 8.84
CA GLU A 180 -7.69 -6.63 9.02
C GLU A 180 -7.81 -5.36 8.17
N VAL A 181 -6.83 -4.46 8.24
CA VAL A 181 -6.80 -3.23 7.43
C VAL A 181 -6.81 -3.53 5.93
N TYR A 182 -6.06 -4.53 5.47
CA TYR A 182 -6.08 -4.93 4.06
C TYR A 182 -7.45 -5.44 3.62
N ARG A 183 -8.10 -6.30 4.42
CA ARG A 183 -9.43 -6.83 4.11
C ARG A 183 -10.48 -5.74 4.07
N ASP A 184 -10.52 -4.88 5.08
CA ASP A 184 -11.46 -3.77 5.17
C ASP A 184 -11.34 -2.81 3.99
N THR A 185 -10.10 -2.48 3.60
CA THR A 185 -9.85 -1.61 2.45
C THR A 185 -10.28 -2.26 1.15
N LEU A 186 -9.94 -3.54 0.93
CA LEU A 186 -10.37 -4.27 -0.26
C LEU A 186 -11.89 -4.39 -0.34
N GLU A 187 -12.58 -4.63 0.78
CA GLU A 187 -14.04 -4.69 0.83
C GLU A 187 -14.69 -3.36 0.46
N LYS A 188 -14.20 -2.25 0.98
CA LYS A 188 -14.67 -0.90 0.63
C LYS A 188 -14.49 -0.61 -0.86
N LEU A 189 -13.30 -0.85 -1.41
CA LEU A 189 -13.00 -0.59 -2.83
C LEU A 189 -13.87 -1.41 -3.79
N VAL A 190 -14.24 -2.64 -3.41
CA VAL A 190 -15.18 -3.48 -4.17
C VAL A 190 -16.62 -2.98 -4.03
N ALA A 191 -17.04 -2.55 -2.83
CA ALA A 191 -18.40 -2.07 -2.57
C ALA A 191 -18.70 -0.76 -3.32
N GLU A 192 -17.72 0.12 -3.47
CA GLU A 192 -17.83 1.39 -4.20
C GLU A 192 -17.82 1.20 -5.73
N GLY A 193 -17.58 -0.02 -6.21
CA GLY A 193 -17.63 -0.38 -7.63
C GLY A 193 -16.45 0.14 -8.45
N ASP A 194 -15.42 0.65 -7.80
CA ASP A 194 -14.22 1.22 -8.44
C ASP A 194 -13.28 0.14 -9.00
N VAL A 195 -13.42 -1.10 -8.54
CA VAL A 195 -12.63 -2.24 -9.03
C VAL A 195 -13.55 -3.41 -9.38
N ARG A 196 -13.71 -3.66 -10.68
CA ARG A 196 -14.40 -4.83 -11.23
C ARG A 196 -13.41 -5.83 -11.80
#